data_2e0914930e87ebca44252e319bea4cfd
#
_entry.id   2e0914930e87ebca44252e319bea4cfd
#
_cell.length_a   1.000
_cell.length_b   1.000
_cell.length_c   1.000
_cell.angle_alpha   90.00
_cell.angle_beta   90.00
_cell.angle_gamma   90.00
#
_symmetry.space_group_name_H-M   'P 1'
#
loop_
_entity.id
_entity.type
_entity.pdbx_description
1 polymer ?
#
loop_
_entity_poly.entity_id
_entity_poly.type
_entity_poly.pdbx_seq_one_letter_code
_entity_poly.pdbx_strand_id
1 'polypeptide(L)'
;MGLCVFVVPERWAVPLSEPVAGIARGLEVLEIVRLDAPGRTAVARRLGPGRRFPPAAGAPHTLVVACDVPPVPGDGDAARRVARRIDAVAWHTTRRLWRDRPPVDDVVRYTVGPEAALDMLNVAGDAALRDRVLERVETLGDVCTIPFPVIRMLGADSPGFRARVALVDHPQYGRSVCKIFRPGAMEFYRRELSARTLLADQPLVPHLLDHGPNWLLTTEYTDDGAHRVRPLPGFGGIDQLRPWATRALAEFARTLHSRGLFMLDLSPQNLVSDPTAGLKVLDLEFVMPYTNFEVTPPPAQSAWTYRSLPAELAANIDLPRLALTRGVGNSVFHPAVAGLPIERLLGPARRGDGPRRVATQLGWYAALATGGRLHTALRRGR
;
A
#
# COMPACT_ATOMS: atom_id res chain seq x y z
N MET A 1 7.92 2.12 -19.81
CA MET A 1 8.85 2.62 -18.75
C MET A 1 8.12 3.65 -17.90
N GLY A 2 8.12 3.51 -16.57
CA GLY A 2 7.44 4.40 -15.65
C GLY A 2 8.34 5.46 -15.01
N LEU A 3 9.31 5.99 -15.78
CA LEU A 3 10.25 7.00 -15.31
C LEU A 3 9.54 8.34 -15.06
N CYS A 4 9.82 8.97 -13.92
CA CYS A 4 9.34 10.31 -13.57
C CYS A 4 10.38 11.06 -12.74
N VAL A 5 10.30 12.37 -12.78
CA VAL A 5 11.14 13.28 -11.99
C VAL A 5 10.23 14.13 -11.12
N PHE A 6 10.44 14.07 -9.82
CA PHE A 6 9.80 14.96 -8.85
C PHE A 6 10.71 16.14 -8.57
N VAL A 7 10.13 17.33 -8.60
CA VAL A 7 10.84 18.57 -8.27
C VAL A 7 10.44 18.99 -6.86
N VAL A 8 11.40 18.95 -5.94
CA VAL A 8 11.22 19.33 -4.53
C VAL A 8 11.70 20.77 -4.35
N PRO A 9 10.86 21.68 -3.86
CA PRO A 9 11.24 23.05 -3.62
C PRO A 9 12.06 23.22 -2.34
N GLU A 10 12.69 24.38 -2.21
CA GLU A 10 13.68 24.71 -1.18
C GLU A 10 13.20 24.45 0.25
N ARG A 11 11.95 24.79 0.55
CA ARG A 11 11.37 24.60 1.90
C ARG A 11 11.46 23.17 2.40
N TRP A 12 11.34 22.17 1.53
CA TRP A 12 11.38 20.74 1.89
C TRP A 12 12.66 20.04 1.45
N ALA A 13 13.65 20.80 1.03
CA ALA A 13 14.96 20.27 0.73
C ALA A 13 15.76 19.93 2.00
N VAL A 14 15.32 20.45 3.16
CA VAL A 14 15.90 20.11 4.48
C VAL A 14 14.73 20.02 5.49
N PRO A 15 14.40 18.84 6.01
CA PRO A 15 15.01 17.54 5.69
C PRO A 15 14.43 16.91 4.41
N LEU A 16 15.31 16.58 3.48
CA LEU A 16 14.93 15.92 2.20
C LEU A 16 14.35 14.50 2.42
N SER A 17 14.57 13.92 3.59
CA SER A 17 14.08 12.59 3.95
C SER A 17 12.56 12.43 3.86
N GLU A 18 11.79 13.47 4.20
CA GLU A 18 10.32 13.39 4.15
C GLU A 18 9.75 13.26 2.72
N PRO A 19 10.11 14.15 1.75
CA PRO A 19 9.65 14.00 0.37
C PRO A 19 10.16 12.71 -0.28
N VAL A 20 11.43 12.34 -0.05
CA VAL A 20 12.00 11.10 -0.58
C VAL A 20 11.26 9.88 -0.03
N ALA A 21 11.02 9.82 1.28
CA ALA A 21 10.23 8.74 1.87
C ALA A 21 8.79 8.69 1.34
N GLY A 22 8.18 9.83 1.05
CA GLY A 22 6.86 9.91 0.41
C GLY A 22 6.84 9.28 -0.98
N ILE A 23 7.85 9.59 -1.80
CA ILE A 23 8.01 9.08 -3.16
C ILE A 23 8.38 7.58 -3.13
N ALA A 24 9.33 7.20 -2.29
CA ALA A 24 9.82 5.83 -2.17
C ALA A 24 8.77 4.80 -1.72
N ARG A 25 7.63 5.23 -1.21
CA ARG A 25 6.52 4.34 -0.86
C ARG A 25 5.91 3.63 -2.06
N GLY A 26 5.75 4.33 -3.17
CA GLY A 26 5.08 3.81 -4.36
C GLY A 26 5.99 3.62 -5.56
N LEU A 27 7.18 4.21 -5.54
CA LEU A 27 8.12 4.21 -6.66
C LEU A 27 9.52 3.85 -6.19
N GLU A 28 10.35 3.30 -7.07
CA GLU A 28 11.77 3.11 -6.81
C GLU A 28 12.51 4.43 -7.04
N VAL A 29 13.20 4.94 -6.02
CA VAL A 29 14.02 6.13 -6.13
C VAL A 29 15.37 5.75 -6.75
N LEU A 30 15.62 6.28 -7.93
CA LEU A 30 16.84 5.98 -8.69
C LEU A 30 17.97 6.94 -8.36
N GLU A 31 17.67 8.24 -8.28
CA GLU A 31 18.68 9.28 -8.10
C GLU A 31 18.10 10.48 -7.38
N ILE A 32 18.94 11.18 -6.62
CA ILE A 32 18.61 12.44 -5.95
C ILE A 32 19.64 13.48 -6.38
N VAL A 33 19.20 14.54 -7.06
CA VAL A 33 20.06 15.56 -7.65
C VAL A 33 19.78 16.91 -7.00
N ARG A 34 20.78 17.48 -6.34
CA ARG A 34 20.72 18.84 -5.85
C ARG A 34 21.05 19.81 -6.99
N LEU A 35 20.14 20.73 -7.26
CA LEU A 35 20.31 21.70 -8.33
C LEU A 35 21.24 22.85 -7.89
N ASP A 36 22.18 23.22 -8.74
CA ASP A 36 22.93 24.46 -8.66
C ASP A 36 22.07 25.68 -9.10
N ALA A 37 22.59 26.87 -9.03
CA ALA A 37 21.83 28.08 -9.38
C ALA A 37 21.37 28.12 -10.86
N PRO A 38 22.21 27.76 -11.86
CA PRO A 38 21.79 27.59 -13.24
C PRO A 38 20.69 26.56 -13.41
N GLY A 39 20.87 25.35 -12.81
CA GLY A 39 19.92 24.24 -12.88
C GLY A 39 18.56 24.62 -12.27
N ARG A 40 18.52 25.32 -11.13
CA ARG A 40 17.28 25.82 -10.52
C ARG A 40 16.52 26.74 -11.50
N THR A 41 17.22 27.65 -12.15
CA THR A 41 16.64 28.58 -13.12
C THR A 41 16.10 27.84 -14.34
N ALA A 42 16.84 26.89 -14.86
CA ALA A 42 16.47 26.09 -16.02
C ALA A 42 15.23 25.21 -15.72
N VAL A 43 15.22 24.52 -14.58
CA VAL A 43 14.07 23.72 -14.11
C VAL A 43 12.85 24.59 -13.87
N ALA A 44 12.99 25.78 -13.23
CA ALA A 44 11.87 26.69 -13.03
C ALA A 44 11.25 27.17 -14.35
N ARG A 45 12.10 27.46 -15.35
CA ARG A 45 11.65 27.83 -16.71
C ARG A 45 10.92 26.67 -17.39
N ARG A 46 11.44 25.45 -17.26
CA ARG A 46 10.85 24.24 -17.86
C ARG A 46 9.50 23.88 -17.26
N LEU A 47 9.29 24.10 -15.95
CA LEU A 47 7.98 23.91 -15.30
C LEU A 47 6.91 24.87 -15.85
N GLY A 48 7.31 26.02 -16.35
CA GLY A 48 6.41 27.03 -16.92
C GLY A 48 5.60 27.83 -15.88
N PRO A 49 4.92 28.90 -16.31
CA PRO A 49 4.24 29.81 -15.40
C PRO A 49 3.06 29.19 -14.64
N GLY A 50 2.33 28.26 -15.27
CA GLY A 50 1.16 27.60 -14.67
C GLY A 50 1.49 26.49 -13.68
N ARG A 51 2.77 26.12 -13.53
CA ARG A 51 3.26 25.07 -12.62
C ARG A 51 4.28 25.57 -11.61
N ARG A 52 4.29 26.89 -11.35
CA ARG A 52 5.16 27.47 -10.32
C ARG A 52 4.78 26.94 -8.94
N PHE A 53 5.78 26.81 -8.07
CA PHE A 53 5.51 26.52 -6.67
C PHE A 53 4.80 27.70 -6.01
N PRO A 54 3.95 27.42 -4.98
CA PRO A 54 3.46 28.48 -4.11
C PRO A 54 4.64 29.30 -3.56
N PRO A 55 4.54 30.63 -3.44
CA PRO A 55 5.65 31.49 -2.95
C PRO A 55 6.24 31.00 -1.64
N ALA A 56 5.42 30.46 -0.75
CA ALA A 56 5.85 29.89 0.53
C ALA A 56 6.70 28.59 0.42
N ALA A 57 6.72 27.95 -0.75
CA ALA A 57 7.50 26.74 -1.01
C ALA A 57 8.94 27.04 -1.46
N GLY A 58 9.18 28.23 -2.02
CA GLY A 58 10.49 28.63 -2.56
C GLY A 58 10.74 28.11 -3.98
N ALA A 59 11.97 28.24 -4.43
CA ALA A 59 12.42 27.83 -5.77
C ALA A 59 12.63 26.31 -5.87
N PRO A 60 12.67 25.75 -7.11
CA PRO A 60 13.16 24.38 -7.31
C PRO A 60 14.53 24.18 -6.68
N HIS A 61 14.73 23.09 -5.95
CA HIS A 61 15.98 22.84 -5.22
C HIS A 61 16.57 21.47 -5.50
N THR A 62 15.72 20.43 -5.51
CA THR A 62 16.18 19.04 -5.65
C THR A 62 15.28 18.31 -6.65
N LEU A 63 15.90 17.51 -7.50
CA LEU A 63 15.20 16.52 -8.29
C LEU A 63 15.29 15.16 -7.60
N VAL A 64 14.15 14.48 -7.49
CA VAL A 64 14.09 13.07 -7.09
C VAL A 64 13.64 12.29 -8.32
N VAL A 65 14.57 11.54 -8.89
CA VAL A 65 14.31 10.67 -10.04
C VAL A 65 13.78 9.36 -9.53
N ALA A 66 12.61 8.97 -10.00
CA ALA A 66 11.97 7.74 -9.56
C ALA A 66 11.39 6.97 -10.75
N CYS A 67 11.23 5.68 -10.56
CA CYS A 67 10.68 4.78 -11.56
C CYS A 67 9.60 3.91 -10.96
N ASP A 68 8.49 3.79 -11.68
CA ASP A 68 7.59 2.66 -11.47
C ASP A 68 8.22 1.42 -12.11
N VAL A 69 8.14 0.29 -11.42
CA VAL A 69 8.66 -0.97 -11.95
C VAL A 69 8.04 -1.24 -13.33
N PRO A 70 8.84 -1.57 -14.35
CA PRO A 70 8.37 -1.72 -15.71
C PRO A 70 7.15 -2.65 -15.81
N PRO A 71 6.11 -2.31 -16.57
CA PRO A 71 4.95 -3.16 -16.76
C PRO A 71 5.33 -4.48 -17.46
N VAL A 72 4.55 -5.52 -17.21
CA VAL A 72 4.72 -6.78 -17.94
C VAL A 72 4.35 -6.55 -19.41
N PRO A 73 5.11 -7.11 -20.37
CA PRO A 73 4.78 -7.03 -21.79
C PRO A 73 3.34 -7.51 -22.07
N GLY A 74 2.62 -6.81 -22.94
CA GLY A 74 1.25 -7.15 -23.33
C GLY A 74 0.15 -6.47 -22.52
N ASP A 75 0.50 -5.66 -21.52
CA ASP A 75 -0.47 -4.92 -20.71
C ASP A 75 -0.87 -3.58 -21.37
N GLY A 76 -1.98 -3.58 -22.12
CA GLY A 76 -2.47 -2.41 -22.86
C GLY A 76 -2.83 -1.17 -22.00
N ASP A 77 -3.10 -1.36 -20.70
CA ASP A 77 -3.45 -0.28 -19.77
C ASP A 77 -2.26 0.17 -18.88
N ALA A 78 -1.08 -0.38 -19.11
CA ALA A 78 0.10 -0.14 -18.29
C ALA A 78 0.45 1.35 -18.14
N ALA A 79 0.46 2.10 -19.24
CA ALA A 79 0.79 3.52 -19.24
C ALA A 79 -0.19 4.33 -18.38
N ARG A 80 -1.47 4.03 -18.46
CA ARG A 80 -2.52 4.69 -17.67
C ARG A 80 -2.39 4.37 -16.18
N ARG A 81 -2.06 3.12 -15.83
CA ARG A 81 -1.83 2.72 -14.44
C ARG A 81 -0.60 3.37 -13.85
N VAL A 82 0.50 3.43 -14.61
CA VAL A 82 1.72 4.14 -14.21
C VAL A 82 1.42 5.61 -13.93
N ALA A 83 0.73 6.31 -14.84
CA ALA A 83 0.36 7.70 -14.66
C ALA A 83 -0.47 7.91 -13.37
N ARG A 84 -1.51 7.11 -13.15
CA ARG A 84 -2.34 7.18 -11.92
C ARG A 84 -1.53 6.93 -10.65
N ARG A 85 -0.52 6.05 -10.69
CA ARG A 85 0.34 5.77 -9.56
C ARG A 85 1.26 6.94 -9.25
N ILE A 86 1.86 7.53 -10.27
CA ILE A 86 2.68 8.74 -10.12
C ILE A 86 1.84 9.88 -9.53
N ASP A 87 0.63 10.12 -10.05
CA ASP A 87 -0.31 11.10 -9.53
C ASP A 87 -0.66 10.85 -8.05
N ALA A 88 -0.95 9.60 -7.70
CA ALA A 88 -1.26 9.22 -6.33
C ALA A 88 -0.07 9.46 -5.38
N VAL A 89 1.14 9.08 -5.79
CA VAL A 89 2.38 9.30 -5.02
C VAL A 89 2.64 10.80 -4.83
N ALA A 90 2.51 11.60 -5.88
CA ALA A 90 2.67 13.05 -5.82
C ALA A 90 1.67 13.68 -4.84
N TRP A 91 0.39 13.31 -4.95
CA TRP A 91 -0.67 13.79 -4.09
C TRP A 91 -0.46 13.42 -2.61
N HIS A 92 -0.13 12.15 -2.33
CA HIS A 92 0.13 11.69 -0.97
C HIS A 92 1.36 12.36 -0.36
N THR A 93 2.43 12.53 -1.14
CA THR A 93 3.65 13.22 -0.71
C THR A 93 3.35 14.68 -0.40
N THR A 94 2.65 15.39 -1.29
CA THR A 94 2.21 16.78 -1.08
C THR A 94 1.39 16.92 0.20
N ARG A 95 0.39 16.07 0.39
CA ARG A 95 -0.50 16.12 1.55
C ARG A 95 0.24 15.86 2.86
N ARG A 96 1.26 15.01 2.85
CA ARG A 96 2.09 14.73 4.01
C ARG A 96 2.98 15.92 4.40
N LEU A 97 3.60 16.55 3.40
CA LEU A 97 4.47 17.70 3.59
C LEU A 97 3.72 18.94 4.09
N TRP A 98 2.41 19.00 3.85
CA TRP A 98 1.57 20.15 4.21
C TRP A 98 0.45 19.76 5.18
N ARG A 99 0.84 19.31 6.39
CA ARG A 99 -0.10 18.75 7.39
C ARG A 99 -1.18 19.72 7.85
N ASP A 100 -0.87 21.01 7.95
CA ASP A 100 -1.72 21.98 8.64
C ASP A 100 -2.69 22.74 7.71
N ARG A 101 -2.41 22.83 6.44
CA ARG A 101 -3.29 23.43 5.42
C ARG A 101 -2.97 22.81 4.06
N PRO A 102 -3.81 21.95 3.51
CA PRO A 102 -3.59 21.46 2.16
C PRO A 102 -3.62 22.64 1.21
N PRO A 103 -2.56 22.90 0.45
CA PRO A 103 -2.56 23.94 -0.58
C PRO A 103 -3.57 23.54 -1.66
N VAL A 104 -4.13 24.53 -2.31
CA VAL A 104 -4.97 24.33 -3.51
C VAL A 104 -4.13 23.72 -4.64
N ASP A 105 -2.80 23.92 -4.59
CA ASP A 105 -1.83 23.46 -5.59
C ASP A 105 -0.87 22.41 -5.03
N ASP A 106 -0.41 21.49 -5.89
CA ASP A 106 0.59 20.49 -5.57
C ASP A 106 1.92 21.14 -5.17
N VAL A 107 2.44 20.75 -4.00
CA VAL A 107 3.72 21.23 -3.47
C VAL A 107 4.91 20.53 -4.12
N VAL A 108 4.71 19.29 -4.56
CA VAL A 108 5.70 18.52 -5.30
C VAL A 108 5.25 18.47 -6.75
N ARG A 109 6.03 19.07 -7.64
CA ARG A 109 5.79 18.98 -9.09
C ARG A 109 6.47 17.73 -9.63
N TYR A 110 5.92 17.18 -10.70
CA TYR A 110 6.47 15.98 -11.32
C TYR A 110 6.27 16.00 -12.84
N THR A 111 7.09 15.20 -13.54
CA THR A 111 6.95 14.99 -14.97
C THR A 111 5.96 13.88 -15.25
N VAL A 112 5.18 14.03 -16.31
CA VAL A 112 4.25 12.99 -16.78
C VAL A 112 4.90 12.27 -17.96
N GLY A 113 5.33 11.02 -17.70
CA GLY A 113 5.91 10.14 -18.70
C GLY A 113 7.44 10.24 -18.86
N PRO A 114 8.02 9.23 -19.51
CA PRO A 114 9.48 9.08 -19.60
C PRO A 114 10.15 10.16 -20.42
N GLU A 115 9.55 10.61 -21.51
CA GLU A 115 10.11 11.67 -22.35
C GLU A 115 10.27 12.98 -21.58
N ALA A 116 9.22 13.40 -20.86
CA ALA A 116 9.27 14.60 -20.04
C ALA A 116 10.26 14.45 -18.86
N ALA A 117 10.44 13.24 -18.33
CA ALA A 117 11.43 12.96 -17.31
C ALA A 117 12.85 13.10 -17.86
N LEU A 118 13.15 12.49 -18.99
CA LEU A 118 14.45 12.59 -19.64
C LEU A 118 14.78 14.02 -20.08
N ASP A 119 13.80 14.77 -20.56
CA ASP A 119 13.97 16.16 -20.90
C ASP A 119 14.28 17.02 -19.66
N MET A 120 13.63 16.74 -18.53
CA MET A 120 13.92 17.41 -17.25
C MET A 120 15.35 17.12 -16.77
N LEU A 121 15.86 15.90 -16.95
CA LEU A 121 17.24 15.52 -16.62
C LEU A 121 18.25 16.26 -17.51
N ASN A 122 17.97 16.39 -18.82
CA ASN A 122 18.81 17.16 -19.73
C ASN A 122 18.90 18.64 -19.30
N VAL A 123 17.79 19.21 -18.84
CA VAL A 123 17.72 20.60 -18.37
C VAL A 123 18.49 20.82 -17.07
N ALA A 124 18.62 19.78 -16.23
CA ALA A 124 19.40 19.83 -14.99
C ALA A 124 20.92 19.92 -15.19
N GLY A 125 21.40 19.76 -16.45
CA GLY A 125 22.77 20.11 -16.84
C GLY A 125 23.84 19.00 -16.71
N ASP A 126 23.45 17.77 -16.33
CA ASP A 126 24.37 16.63 -16.23
C ASP A 126 24.04 15.55 -17.28
N ALA A 127 24.79 15.52 -18.39
CA ALA A 127 24.59 14.51 -19.43
C ALA A 127 24.82 13.07 -18.91
N ALA A 128 25.77 12.86 -18.00
CA ALA A 128 26.04 11.55 -17.41
C ALA A 128 24.91 11.08 -16.47
N LEU A 129 24.10 12.00 -15.93
CA LEU A 129 22.96 11.67 -15.08
C LEU A 129 21.92 10.85 -15.85
N ARG A 130 21.61 11.24 -17.07
CA ARG A 130 20.67 10.53 -17.93
C ARG A 130 21.08 9.08 -18.13
N ASP A 131 22.35 8.86 -18.47
CA ASP A 131 22.87 7.52 -18.76
C ASP A 131 22.85 6.65 -17.50
N ARG A 132 23.27 7.19 -16.36
CA ARG A 132 23.16 6.49 -15.07
C ARG A 132 21.72 6.12 -14.72
N VAL A 133 20.76 7.01 -14.97
CA VAL A 133 19.34 6.75 -14.70
C VAL A 133 18.81 5.64 -15.61
N LEU A 134 19.18 5.65 -16.91
CA LEU A 134 18.74 4.62 -17.85
C LEU A 134 19.32 3.25 -17.48
N GLU A 135 20.60 3.16 -17.13
CA GLU A 135 21.24 1.93 -16.64
C GLU A 135 20.53 1.38 -15.39
N ARG A 136 20.19 2.26 -14.44
CA ARG A 136 19.43 1.85 -13.24
C ARG A 136 18.02 1.38 -13.55
N VAL A 137 17.35 1.96 -14.54
CA VAL A 137 16.03 1.51 -14.98
C VAL A 137 16.10 0.12 -15.59
N GLU A 138 17.13 -0.16 -16.40
CA GLU A 138 17.37 -1.48 -16.98
C GLU A 138 17.62 -2.51 -15.88
N THR A 139 18.57 -2.23 -14.98
CA THR A 139 18.86 -3.07 -13.81
C THR A 139 17.62 -3.34 -12.97
N LEU A 140 16.78 -2.32 -12.73
CA LEU A 140 15.52 -2.48 -12.01
C LEU A 140 14.56 -3.41 -12.75
N GLY A 141 14.50 -3.32 -14.07
CA GLY A 141 13.73 -4.22 -14.93
C GLY A 141 14.11 -5.68 -14.71
N ASP A 142 15.41 -5.97 -14.75
CA ASP A 142 15.96 -7.31 -14.58
C ASP A 142 15.65 -7.87 -13.18
N VAL A 143 15.97 -7.10 -12.14
CA VAL A 143 15.73 -7.49 -10.72
C VAL A 143 14.25 -7.74 -10.43
N CYS A 144 13.34 -7.00 -11.07
CA CYS A 144 11.91 -7.14 -10.88
C CYS A 144 11.22 -8.06 -11.89
N THR A 145 11.98 -8.78 -12.70
CA THR A 145 11.45 -9.79 -13.63
C THR A 145 11.06 -11.05 -12.86
N ILE A 146 9.81 -11.50 -13.05
CA ILE A 146 9.32 -12.72 -12.44
C ILE A 146 10.07 -13.91 -13.05
N PRO A 147 10.73 -14.78 -12.25
CA PRO A 147 11.63 -15.81 -12.78
C PRO A 147 10.91 -17.02 -13.37
N PHE A 148 9.58 -17.02 -13.41
CA PHE A 148 8.76 -18.12 -13.89
C PHE A 148 7.82 -17.67 -15.00
N PRO A 149 7.35 -18.58 -15.88
CA PRO A 149 6.32 -18.27 -16.87
C PRO A 149 5.06 -17.68 -16.21
N VAL A 150 4.71 -16.46 -16.60
CA VAL A 150 3.56 -15.73 -16.03
C VAL A 150 2.30 -16.15 -16.77
N ILE A 151 1.32 -16.70 -16.02
CA ILE A 151 -0.03 -16.99 -16.54
C ILE A 151 -0.87 -15.72 -16.56
N ARG A 152 -0.86 -14.97 -15.44
CA ARG A 152 -1.52 -13.66 -15.34
C ARG A 152 -0.99 -12.84 -14.16
N MET A 153 -1.06 -11.52 -14.27
CA MET A 153 -0.76 -10.61 -13.16
C MET A 153 -1.93 -10.57 -12.19
N LEU A 154 -1.62 -10.46 -10.89
CA LEU A 154 -2.57 -10.32 -9.79
C LEU A 154 -2.38 -8.96 -9.12
N GLY A 155 -3.47 -8.32 -8.68
CA GLY A 155 -3.40 -7.09 -7.87
C GLY A 155 -2.76 -5.88 -8.55
N ALA A 156 -2.85 -5.77 -9.89
CA ALA A 156 -2.17 -4.74 -10.68
C ALA A 156 -2.54 -3.28 -10.37
N ASP A 157 -3.63 -3.04 -9.66
CA ASP A 157 -4.20 -1.70 -9.46
C ASP A 157 -3.91 -1.06 -8.09
N SER A 158 -3.09 -1.71 -7.25
CA SER A 158 -2.77 -1.17 -5.93
C SER A 158 -1.83 0.05 -6.02
N PRO A 159 -2.16 1.19 -5.38
CA PRO A 159 -1.32 2.40 -5.42
C PRO A 159 -0.04 2.31 -4.60
N GLY A 160 0.12 1.33 -3.71
CA GLY A 160 1.30 1.18 -2.85
C GLY A 160 2.20 0.04 -3.30
N PHE A 161 2.88 0.20 -4.43
CA PHE A 161 3.56 -0.91 -5.09
C PHE A 161 4.91 -1.27 -4.46
N ARG A 162 4.89 -2.20 -3.49
CA ARG A 162 6.09 -2.81 -2.90
C ARG A 162 6.54 -4.07 -3.65
N ALA A 163 5.57 -4.81 -4.19
CA ALA A 163 5.82 -6.06 -4.88
C ALA A 163 4.86 -6.25 -6.06
N ARG A 164 5.28 -7.03 -7.04
CA ARG A 164 4.40 -7.60 -8.07
C ARG A 164 3.92 -8.95 -7.63
N VAL A 165 2.68 -9.26 -7.96
CA VAL A 165 2.10 -10.56 -7.70
C VAL A 165 1.61 -11.14 -9.01
N ALA A 166 1.99 -12.37 -9.31
CA ALA A 166 1.55 -13.09 -10.50
C ALA A 166 1.18 -14.53 -10.18
N LEU A 167 0.22 -15.02 -10.91
CA LEU A 167 0.02 -16.44 -11.08
C LEU A 167 1.05 -16.93 -12.10
N VAL A 168 1.82 -17.94 -11.73
CA VAL A 168 2.92 -18.49 -12.54
C VAL A 168 2.75 -20.00 -12.71
N ASP A 169 3.41 -20.54 -13.73
CA ASP A 169 3.58 -21.98 -13.92
C ASP A 169 5.00 -22.38 -13.49
N HIS A 170 5.11 -22.93 -12.27
CA HIS A 170 6.40 -23.33 -11.71
C HIS A 170 6.73 -24.78 -12.12
N PRO A 171 7.97 -25.08 -12.58
CA PRO A 171 8.30 -26.40 -13.12
C PRO A 171 8.12 -27.55 -12.11
N GLN A 172 8.27 -27.30 -10.82
CA GLN A 172 8.14 -28.31 -9.78
C GLN A 172 6.77 -28.30 -9.10
N TYR A 173 6.17 -27.10 -8.90
CA TYR A 173 4.96 -26.94 -8.10
C TYR A 173 3.71 -26.67 -8.95
N GLY A 174 3.87 -26.52 -10.27
CA GLY A 174 2.78 -26.15 -11.17
C GLY A 174 2.25 -24.75 -10.87
N ARG A 175 0.94 -24.57 -10.97
CA ARG A 175 0.29 -23.28 -10.75
C ARG A 175 0.51 -22.78 -9.32
N SER A 176 1.17 -21.64 -9.22
CA SER A 176 1.62 -21.06 -7.96
C SER A 176 1.54 -19.53 -8.02
N VAL A 177 1.54 -18.87 -6.87
CA VAL A 177 1.55 -17.41 -6.78
C VAL A 177 2.95 -16.93 -6.44
N CYS A 178 3.56 -16.17 -7.34
CA CYS A 178 4.85 -15.52 -7.14
C CYS A 178 4.65 -14.05 -6.76
N LYS A 179 5.24 -13.63 -5.64
CA LYS A 179 5.31 -12.25 -5.17
C LYS A 179 6.77 -11.80 -5.23
N ILE A 180 7.10 -10.86 -6.13
CA ILE A 180 8.46 -10.32 -6.31
C ILE A 180 8.53 -8.88 -5.81
N PHE A 181 9.47 -8.61 -4.91
CA PHE A 181 9.65 -7.31 -4.27
C PHE A 181 10.67 -6.47 -5.03
N ARG A 182 10.43 -5.16 -5.12
CA ARG A 182 11.39 -4.21 -5.66
C ARG A 182 12.53 -3.95 -4.67
N PRO A 183 13.72 -3.47 -5.12
CA PRO A 183 14.87 -3.25 -4.24
C PRO A 183 14.58 -2.37 -3.02
N GLY A 184 13.88 -1.26 -3.20
CA GLY A 184 13.49 -0.37 -2.09
C GLY A 184 12.44 -0.95 -1.13
N ALA A 185 11.94 -2.16 -1.38
CA ALA A 185 10.96 -2.86 -0.55
C ALA A 185 11.50 -4.15 0.10
N MET A 186 12.82 -4.35 0.12
CA MET A 186 13.43 -5.59 0.64
C MET A 186 13.19 -5.82 2.13
N GLU A 187 12.90 -4.78 2.89
CA GLU A 187 12.52 -4.93 4.30
C GLU A 187 11.17 -5.65 4.43
N PHE A 188 10.21 -5.33 3.57
CA PHE A 188 8.90 -6.00 3.54
C PHE A 188 9.03 -7.46 3.10
N TYR A 189 9.91 -7.74 2.12
CA TYR A 189 10.24 -9.11 1.73
C TYR A 189 10.75 -9.94 2.93
N ARG A 190 11.75 -9.42 3.66
CA ARG A 190 12.32 -10.12 4.82
C ARG A 190 11.29 -10.36 5.91
N ARG A 191 10.43 -9.37 6.19
CA ARG A 191 9.33 -9.49 7.16
C ARG A 191 8.33 -10.56 6.74
N GLU A 192 7.89 -10.55 5.49
CA GLU A 192 6.93 -11.53 4.99
C GLU A 192 7.52 -12.95 4.99
N LEU A 193 8.76 -13.12 4.55
CA LEU A 193 9.46 -14.40 4.60
C LEU A 193 9.58 -14.91 6.04
N SER A 194 10.02 -14.07 6.97
CA SER A 194 10.10 -14.41 8.39
C SER A 194 8.73 -14.78 8.98
N ALA A 195 7.70 -13.99 8.67
CA ALA A 195 6.34 -14.26 9.15
C ALA A 195 5.81 -15.60 8.64
N ARG A 196 6.00 -15.93 7.36
CA ARG A 196 5.60 -17.21 6.78
C ARG A 196 6.34 -18.40 7.41
N THR A 197 7.62 -18.23 7.69
CA THR A 197 8.42 -19.26 8.37
C THR A 197 7.96 -19.48 9.81
N LEU A 198 7.75 -18.39 10.57
CA LEU A 198 7.32 -18.46 11.97
C LEU A 198 5.87 -18.97 12.14
N LEU A 199 5.06 -18.80 11.13
CA LEU A 199 3.63 -19.13 11.15
C LEU A 199 3.27 -20.26 10.19
N ALA A 200 4.26 -21.08 9.77
CA ALA A 200 4.05 -22.16 8.81
C ALA A 200 3.04 -23.21 9.28
N ASP A 201 2.87 -23.35 10.60
CA ASP A 201 1.90 -24.24 11.24
C ASP A 201 0.46 -23.67 11.27
N GLN A 202 0.29 -22.40 10.91
CA GLN A 202 -1.02 -21.74 10.99
C GLN A 202 -1.87 -21.97 9.75
N PRO A 203 -3.09 -22.51 9.90
CA PRO A 203 -3.93 -22.86 8.75
C PRO A 203 -4.35 -21.65 7.90
N LEU A 204 -4.34 -20.44 8.46
CA LEU A 204 -4.67 -19.20 7.73
C LEU A 204 -3.50 -18.67 6.91
N VAL A 205 -2.29 -19.17 7.11
CA VAL A 205 -1.11 -18.72 6.37
C VAL A 205 -0.96 -19.54 5.10
N PRO A 206 -0.86 -18.90 3.92
CA PRO A 206 -0.57 -19.59 2.67
C PRO A 206 0.77 -20.33 2.75
N HIS A 207 0.79 -21.57 2.28
CA HIS A 207 1.97 -22.39 2.30
C HIS A 207 3.07 -21.77 1.41
N LEU A 208 4.25 -21.56 1.98
CA LEU A 208 5.45 -21.12 1.26
C LEU A 208 6.05 -22.36 0.56
N LEU A 209 6.11 -22.33 -0.77
CA LEU A 209 6.64 -23.39 -1.59
C LEU A 209 8.14 -23.24 -1.81
N ASP A 210 8.56 -21.99 -2.11
CA ASP A 210 9.95 -21.65 -2.39
C ASP A 210 10.16 -20.14 -2.24
N HIS A 211 11.41 -19.70 -2.23
CA HIS A 211 11.79 -18.29 -2.22
C HIS A 211 13.16 -18.06 -2.85
N GLY A 212 13.37 -16.87 -3.37
CA GLY A 212 14.66 -16.41 -3.90
C GLY A 212 15.11 -15.11 -3.22
N PRO A 213 16.06 -14.40 -3.82
CA PRO A 213 16.66 -13.22 -3.19
C PRO A 213 15.66 -12.09 -2.91
N ASN A 214 14.60 -11.98 -3.70
CA ASN A 214 13.59 -10.92 -3.60
C ASN A 214 12.16 -11.39 -3.97
N TRP A 215 11.92 -12.68 -4.05
CA TRP A 215 10.61 -13.24 -4.38
C TRP A 215 10.21 -14.37 -3.44
N LEU A 216 8.90 -14.56 -3.31
CA LEU A 216 8.25 -15.63 -2.56
C LEU A 216 7.32 -16.38 -3.50
N LEU A 217 7.31 -17.70 -3.40
CA LEU A 217 6.39 -18.58 -4.13
C LEU A 217 5.44 -19.25 -3.13
N THR A 218 4.15 -19.12 -3.34
CA THR A 218 3.13 -19.71 -2.47
C THR A 218 2.13 -20.53 -3.28
N THR A 219 1.41 -21.41 -2.60
CA THR A 219 0.30 -22.15 -3.19
C THR A 219 -0.76 -21.19 -3.75
N GLU A 220 -1.29 -21.48 -4.94
CA GLU A 220 -2.49 -20.81 -5.47
C GLU A 220 -3.71 -21.24 -4.65
N TYR A 221 -4.54 -20.27 -4.28
CA TYR A 221 -5.85 -20.48 -3.67
C TYR A 221 -6.93 -19.84 -4.52
N THR A 222 -8.04 -20.55 -4.71
CA THR A 222 -9.18 -20.06 -5.49
C THR A 222 -10.15 -19.34 -4.56
N ASP A 223 -10.34 -18.03 -4.75
CA ASP A 223 -11.29 -17.26 -3.94
C ASP A 223 -12.75 -17.54 -4.41
N ASP A 224 -13.52 -18.24 -3.59
CA ASP A 224 -14.96 -18.43 -3.78
C ASP A 224 -15.82 -17.30 -3.16
N GLY A 225 -15.17 -16.36 -2.44
CA GLY A 225 -15.82 -15.26 -1.75
C GLY A 225 -16.69 -15.68 -0.56
N ALA A 226 -16.62 -16.93 -0.10
CA ALA A 226 -17.47 -17.44 0.98
C ALA A 226 -17.28 -16.72 2.32
N HIS A 227 -16.13 -16.06 2.52
CA HIS A 227 -15.83 -15.26 3.72
C HIS A 227 -16.55 -13.90 3.73
N ARG A 228 -17.06 -13.43 2.58
CA ARG A 228 -17.68 -12.10 2.43
C ARG A 228 -19.20 -12.19 2.50
N VAL A 229 -19.82 -11.15 3.02
CA VAL A 229 -21.25 -10.91 2.88
C VAL A 229 -21.45 -10.15 1.58
N ARG A 230 -22.29 -10.66 0.67
CA ARG A 230 -22.64 -9.93 -0.56
C ARG A 230 -23.25 -8.59 -0.17
N PRO A 231 -22.72 -7.45 -0.67
CA PRO A 231 -23.31 -6.16 -0.40
C PRO A 231 -24.73 -6.10 -0.95
N LEU A 232 -25.63 -5.45 -0.22
CA LEU A 232 -26.96 -5.14 -0.73
C LEU A 232 -26.84 -4.21 -1.95
N PRO A 233 -27.68 -4.39 -3.00
CA PRO A 233 -27.68 -3.49 -4.14
C PRO A 233 -27.80 -2.03 -3.72
N GLY A 234 -26.93 -1.17 -4.23
CA GLY A 234 -26.88 0.25 -3.88
C GLY A 234 -26.01 0.61 -2.66
N PHE A 235 -25.47 -0.38 -1.95
CA PHE A 235 -24.59 -0.20 -0.79
C PHE A 235 -23.16 -0.72 -1.10
N GLY A 236 -22.49 -0.13 -2.08
CA GLY A 236 -21.11 -0.46 -2.41
C GLY A 236 -20.11 0.21 -1.47
N GLY A 237 -19.00 -0.47 -1.12
CA GLY A 237 -17.80 0.15 -0.58
C GLY A 237 -17.25 -0.39 0.74
N ILE A 238 -17.91 -1.33 1.42
CA ILE A 238 -17.35 -2.00 2.59
C ILE A 238 -17.50 -3.51 2.43
N ASP A 239 -16.37 -4.21 2.40
CA ASP A 239 -16.34 -5.66 2.44
C ASP A 239 -16.68 -6.15 3.85
N GLN A 240 -17.92 -6.59 4.04
CA GLN A 240 -18.35 -7.20 5.29
C GLN A 240 -17.93 -8.66 5.35
N LEU A 241 -17.51 -9.10 6.54
CA LEU A 241 -17.11 -10.48 6.77
C LEU A 241 -18.23 -11.29 7.41
N ARG A 242 -18.31 -12.57 7.06
CA ARG A 242 -19.18 -13.53 7.73
C ARG A 242 -18.68 -13.87 9.14
N PRO A 243 -19.57 -14.27 10.07
CA PRO A 243 -19.21 -14.59 11.44
C PRO A 243 -18.06 -15.56 11.61
N TRP A 244 -18.07 -16.63 10.82
CA TRP A 244 -17.03 -17.66 10.89
C TRP A 244 -15.65 -17.12 10.49
N ALA A 245 -15.58 -16.30 9.44
CA ALA A 245 -14.34 -15.68 8.99
C ALA A 245 -13.79 -14.72 10.04
N THR A 246 -14.65 -13.86 10.61
CA THR A 246 -14.22 -12.93 11.67
C THR A 246 -13.73 -13.68 12.92
N ARG A 247 -14.35 -14.81 13.27
CA ARG A 247 -13.90 -15.65 14.39
C ARG A 247 -12.55 -16.27 14.10
N ALA A 248 -12.36 -16.86 12.91
CA ALA A 248 -11.08 -17.44 12.51
C ALA A 248 -9.94 -16.40 12.55
N LEU A 249 -10.21 -15.17 12.08
CA LEU A 249 -9.25 -14.07 12.16
C LEU A 249 -8.96 -13.64 13.59
N ALA A 250 -9.96 -13.62 14.45
CA ALA A 250 -9.78 -13.32 15.87
C ALA A 250 -8.93 -14.38 16.59
N GLU A 251 -9.10 -15.65 16.25
CA GLU A 251 -8.27 -16.76 16.76
C GLU A 251 -6.84 -16.65 16.23
N PHE A 252 -6.67 -16.33 14.95
CA PHE A 252 -5.37 -16.07 14.35
C PHE A 252 -4.65 -14.92 15.04
N ALA A 253 -5.34 -13.80 15.25
CA ALA A 253 -4.75 -12.66 15.92
C ALA A 253 -4.38 -12.98 17.39
N ARG A 254 -5.15 -13.82 18.11
CA ARG A 254 -4.73 -14.35 19.43
C ARG A 254 -3.47 -15.20 19.37
N THR A 255 -3.36 -16.03 18.34
CA THR A 255 -2.16 -16.83 18.11
C THR A 255 -0.95 -15.94 17.83
N LEU A 256 -1.08 -14.90 17.00
CA LEU A 256 -0.03 -13.91 16.82
C LEU A 256 0.39 -13.30 18.16
N HIS A 257 -0.59 -12.87 18.95
CA HIS A 257 -0.33 -12.26 20.26
C HIS A 257 0.41 -13.20 21.21
N SER A 258 -0.01 -14.46 21.31
CA SER A 258 0.66 -15.46 22.17
C SER A 258 2.11 -15.73 21.74
N ARG A 259 2.48 -15.46 20.50
CA ARG A 259 3.83 -15.55 19.96
C ARG A 259 4.60 -14.22 20.02
N GLY A 260 4.07 -13.22 20.68
CA GLY A 260 4.67 -11.88 20.73
C GLY A 260 4.65 -11.13 19.39
N LEU A 261 3.72 -11.48 18.50
CA LEU A 261 3.58 -10.92 17.18
C LEU A 261 2.30 -10.08 17.05
N PHE A 262 2.34 -9.11 16.16
CA PHE A 262 1.20 -8.28 15.80
C PHE A 262 1.15 -8.09 14.27
N MET A 263 -0.05 -8.02 13.68
CA MET A 263 -0.25 -7.75 12.27
C MET A 263 -0.99 -6.43 12.08
N LEU A 264 -0.42 -5.50 11.33
CA LEU A 264 -0.98 -4.15 11.17
C LEU A 264 -1.99 -4.02 10.04
N ASP A 265 -1.87 -4.80 8.97
CA ASP A 265 -2.72 -4.69 7.77
C ASP A 265 -3.57 -5.96 7.58
N LEU A 266 -4.31 -6.33 8.61
CA LEU A 266 -5.33 -7.35 8.49
C LEU A 266 -6.60 -6.72 7.92
N SER A 267 -6.74 -6.76 6.60
CA SER A 267 -7.85 -6.14 5.87
C SER A 267 -8.63 -7.18 5.04
N PRO A 268 -9.93 -6.93 4.76
CA PRO A 268 -10.74 -7.86 3.96
C PRO A 268 -10.20 -8.12 2.54
N GLN A 269 -9.44 -7.17 1.98
CA GLN A 269 -8.84 -7.31 0.65
C GLN A 269 -7.69 -8.33 0.64
N ASN A 270 -7.06 -8.56 1.80
CA ASN A 270 -5.96 -9.50 1.97
C ASN A 270 -6.44 -10.91 2.36
N LEU A 271 -7.73 -11.21 2.15
CA LEU A 271 -8.34 -12.49 2.48
C LEU A 271 -8.80 -13.22 1.23
N VAL A 272 -8.60 -14.53 1.23
CA VAL A 272 -9.12 -15.47 0.24
C VAL A 272 -9.80 -16.61 0.98
N SER A 273 -10.96 -17.04 0.50
CA SER A 273 -11.67 -18.23 0.95
C SER A 273 -11.58 -19.29 -0.13
N ASP A 274 -10.78 -20.32 0.12
CA ASP A 274 -10.63 -21.45 -0.78
C ASP A 274 -11.58 -22.59 -0.36
N PRO A 275 -12.33 -23.22 -1.29
CA PRO A 275 -13.30 -24.27 -0.97
C PRO A 275 -12.71 -25.47 -0.23
N THR A 276 -11.42 -25.76 -0.47
CA THR A 276 -10.73 -26.92 0.11
C THR A 276 -9.81 -26.56 1.25
N ALA A 277 -9.10 -25.45 1.13
CA ALA A 277 -8.07 -25.02 2.10
C ALA A 277 -8.59 -24.01 3.14
N GLY A 278 -9.84 -23.55 2.99
CA GLY A 278 -10.46 -22.59 3.91
C GLY A 278 -9.94 -21.15 3.76
N LEU A 279 -10.07 -20.37 4.85
CA LEU A 279 -9.66 -18.95 4.86
C LEU A 279 -8.14 -18.81 4.85
N LYS A 280 -7.63 -17.89 4.04
CA LYS A 280 -6.20 -17.54 3.97
C LYS A 280 -6.01 -16.03 4.09
N VAL A 281 -4.93 -15.65 4.78
CA VAL A 281 -4.43 -14.27 4.90
C VAL A 281 -3.23 -14.12 3.97
N LEU A 282 -3.37 -13.36 2.90
CA LEU A 282 -2.39 -13.36 1.80
C LEU A 282 -1.13 -12.53 2.11
N ASP A 283 -1.29 -11.36 2.71
CA ASP A 283 -0.23 -10.36 2.87
C ASP A 283 0.26 -10.30 4.32
N LEU A 284 1.47 -10.82 4.58
CA LEU A 284 2.06 -10.92 5.92
C LEU A 284 3.23 -9.94 6.14
N GLU A 285 3.50 -9.04 5.21
CA GLU A 285 4.64 -8.10 5.28
C GLU A 285 4.57 -7.12 6.47
N PHE A 286 3.41 -7.03 7.14
CA PHE A 286 3.18 -6.23 8.33
C PHE A 286 2.98 -7.05 9.60
N VAL A 287 3.39 -8.30 9.60
CA VAL A 287 3.53 -9.08 10.84
C VAL A 287 4.85 -8.69 11.51
N MET A 288 4.77 -8.25 12.75
CA MET A 288 5.89 -7.64 13.48
C MET A 288 5.91 -8.05 14.95
N PRO A 289 7.11 -8.07 15.60
CA PRO A 289 7.20 -8.26 17.05
C PRO A 289 6.56 -7.09 17.82
N TYR A 290 6.00 -7.37 18.98
CA TYR A 290 5.45 -6.34 19.87
C TYR A 290 6.47 -5.30 20.33
N THR A 291 7.75 -5.66 20.42
CA THR A 291 8.83 -4.76 20.80
C THR A 291 8.99 -3.55 19.87
N ASN A 292 8.41 -3.63 18.67
CA ASN A 292 8.46 -2.54 17.70
C ASN A 292 7.29 -1.55 17.88
N PHE A 293 6.38 -1.78 18.86
CA PHE A 293 5.22 -0.93 19.11
C PHE A 293 5.01 -0.73 20.59
N GLU A 294 4.59 0.46 20.99
CA GLU A 294 3.89 0.66 22.24
C GLU A 294 2.46 0.08 22.12
N VAL A 295 2.36 -1.24 22.06
CA VAL A 295 1.08 -1.90 22.23
C VAL A 295 0.85 -1.98 23.71
N THR A 296 -0.11 -1.25 24.22
CA THR A 296 -0.57 -1.44 25.59
C THR A 296 -1.10 -2.87 25.66
N PRO A 297 -0.48 -3.78 26.44
CA PRO A 297 -1.02 -5.11 26.60
C PRO A 297 -2.43 -4.99 27.16
N PRO A 298 -3.39 -5.78 26.69
CA PRO A 298 -4.78 -5.64 27.08
C PRO A 298 -5.03 -6.01 28.53
N PRO A 299 -6.14 -5.53 29.01
CA PRO A 299 -7.30 -6.37 28.97
C PRO A 299 -7.74 -6.51 27.53
N ALA A 300 -8.09 -7.68 27.10
CA ALA A 300 -8.54 -8.19 25.80
C ALA A 300 -8.76 -7.25 24.58
N GLN A 301 -8.87 -5.95 24.75
CA GLN A 301 -9.22 -4.97 23.73
C GLN A 301 -8.02 -4.44 22.92
N SER A 302 -6.83 -4.43 23.46
CA SER A 302 -5.70 -3.70 22.89
C SER A 302 -4.78 -4.55 22.02
N ALA A 303 -4.97 -5.87 21.94
CA ALA A 303 -4.32 -6.69 20.91
C ALA A 303 -4.72 -6.26 19.47
N TRP A 304 -5.75 -5.42 19.37
CA TRP A 304 -6.37 -5.00 18.12
C TRP A 304 -6.22 -3.52 17.84
N THR A 305 -5.72 -2.77 18.82
CA THR A 305 -5.53 -1.33 18.72
C THR A 305 -4.07 -0.98 19.00
N TYR A 306 -3.54 -0.02 18.27
CA TYR A 306 -2.23 0.55 18.56
C TYR A 306 -2.41 2.04 18.86
N ARG A 307 -1.69 2.55 19.87
CA ARG A 307 -1.74 3.97 20.26
C ARG A 307 -0.87 4.86 19.39
N SER A 308 0.28 4.35 18.95
CA SER A 308 1.17 5.03 18.03
C SER A 308 1.81 4.03 17.07
N LEU A 309 1.90 4.40 15.80
CA LEU A 309 2.74 3.68 14.84
C LEU A 309 4.13 4.28 14.91
N PRO A 310 5.20 3.45 14.87
CA PRO A 310 6.53 3.95 14.57
C PRO A 310 6.49 4.83 13.32
N ALA A 311 7.23 5.94 13.32
CA ALA A 311 7.20 6.92 12.23
C ALA A 311 7.47 6.29 10.85
N GLU A 312 8.36 5.31 10.81
CA GLU A 312 8.70 4.51 9.62
C GLU A 312 7.52 3.72 9.07
N LEU A 313 6.70 3.17 9.95
CA LEU A 313 5.49 2.41 9.57
C LEU A 313 4.32 3.33 9.24
N ALA A 314 4.08 4.37 10.03
CA ALA A 314 3.11 5.42 9.70
C ALA A 314 3.43 6.04 8.34
N ALA A 315 4.70 6.03 7.96
CA ALA A 315 5.19 6.46 6.67
C ALA A 315 4.81 5.49 5.53
N ASN A 316 4.65 4.21 5.78
CA ASN A 316 4.56 3.16 4.76
C ASN A 316 3.21 2.44 4.71
N ILE A 317 2.28 2.76 5.61
CA ILE A 317 0.95 2.14 5.63
C ILE A 317 -0.07 3.17 5.16
N ASP A 318 -0.70 2.92 4.01
CA ASP A 318 -2.00 3.49 3.71
C ASP A 318 -3.01 2.77 4.62
N LEU A 319 -3.21 3.33 5.81
CA LEU A 319 -4.26 2.84 6.69
C LEU A 319 -5.59 2.91 5.91
N PRO A 320 -6.35 1.82 5.85
CA PRO A 320 -7.65 1.83 5.19
C PRO A 320 -8.48 3.00 5.68
N ARG A 321 -9.30 3.59 4.82
CA ARG A 321 -10.18 4.73 5.18
C ARG A 321 -11.04 4.48 6.43
N LEU A 322 -11.25 3.23 6.79
CA LEU A 322 -11.93 2.79 8.02
C LEU A 322 -11.07 2.90 9.29
N ALA A 323 -9.76 2.96 9.17
CA ALA A 323 -8.85 3.24 10.30
C ALA A 323 -8.87 4.72 10.75
N LEU A 324 -9.69 5.55 10.12
CA LEU A 324 -9.93 6.94 10.56
C LEU A 324 -10.63 7.05 11.92
N THR A 325 -11.19 5.96 12.43
CA THR A 325 -11.63 5.90 13.84
C THR A 325 -10.41 5.57 14.68
N ARG A 326 -9.92 6.57 15.41
CA ARG A 326 -8.80 6.47 16.35
C ARG A 326 -8.89 5.17 17.15
N GLY A 327 -7.91 4.29 16.98
CA GLY A 327 -7.72 3.13 17.84
C GLY A 327 -8.04 1.75 17.25
N VAL A 328 -8.42 1.60 15.97
CA VAL A 328 -8.61 0.27 15.35
C VAL A 328 -7.46 -0.02 14.40
N GLY A 329 -6.56 -0.90 14.81
CA GLY A 329 -5.38 -1.29 14.01
C GLY A 329 -5.71 -2.17 12.80
N ASN A 330 -6.75 -3.01 12.91
CA ASN A 330 -7.13 -3.96 11.88
C ASN A 330 -8.58 -3.74 11.43
N SER A 331 -8.75 -3.43 10.16
CA SER A 331 -10.07 -3.11 9.61
C SER A 331 -11.06 -4.28 9.65
N VAL A 332 -10.59 -5.52 9.67
CA VAL A 332 -11.44 -6.72 9.81
C VAL A 332 -12.22 -6.75 11.11
N PHE A 333 -11.74 -6.12 12.18
CA PHE A 333 -12.40 -6.05 13.48
C PHE A 333 -13.23 -4.79 13.70
N HIS A 334 -13.23 -3.89 12.72
CA HIS A 334 -14.10 -2.72 12.80
C HIS A 334 -15.59 -3.15 12.80
N PRO A 335 -16.46 -2.55 13.64
CA PRO A 335 -17.86 -2.94 13.71
C PRO A 335 -18.62 -2.90 12.38
N ALA A 336 -18.24 -2.02 11.45
CA ALA A 336 -18.81 -1.99 10.11
C ALA A 336 -18.51 -3.26 9.30
N VAL A 337 -17.38 -3.90 9.55
CA VAL A 337 -16.89 -5.11 8.86
C VAL A 337 -17.30 -6.35 9.65
N ALA A 338 -16.96 -6.41 10.93
CA ALA A 338 -17.21 -7.54 11.82
C ALA A 338 -18.67 -7.64 12.31
N GLY A 339 -19.36 -6.53 12.41
CA GLY A 339 -20.74 -6.42 12.89
C GLY A 339 -20.93 -6.56 14.40
N LEU A 340 -19.91 -6.99 15.13
CA LEU A 340 -19.90 -7.12 16.59
C LEU A 340 -18.55 -6.65 17.14
N PRO A 341 -18.53 -6.18 18.41
CA PRO A 341 -17.27 -5.95 19.12
C PRO A 341 -16.44 -7.24 19.24
N ILE A 342 -15.13 -7.11 19.27
CA ILE A 342 -14.22 -8.27 19.23
C ILE A 342 -14.40 -9.17 20.45
N GLU A 343 -14.68 -8.61 21.62
CA GLU A 343 -14.93 -9.35 22.86
C GLU A 343 -16.13 -10.29 22.71
N ARG A 344 -17.11 -9.84 21.89
CA ARG A 344 -18.29 -10.66 21.55
C ARG A 344 -17.96 -11.75 20.54
N LEU A 345 -17.07 -11.48 19.60
CA LEU A 345 -16.64 -12.45 18.58
C LEU A 345 -15.83 -13.59 19.20
N LEU A 346 -15.02 -13.28 20.22
CA LEU A 346 -14.18 -14.23 20.94
C LEU A 346 -14.93 -14.99 22.05
N GLY A 347 -16.06 -14.46 22.49
CA GLY A 347 -16.90 -15.09 23.52
C GLY A 347 -17.86 -16.15 22.96
N PRO A 348 -18.57 -16.88 23.84
CA PRO A 348 -19.60 -17.82 23.42
C PRO A 348 -20.72 -17.09 22.66
N ALA A 349 -21.20 -17.72 21.58
CA ALA A 349 -22.31 -17.20 20.80
C ALA A 349 -23.56 -17.06 21.68
N ARG A 350 -24.23 -15.90 21.63
CA ARG A 350 -25.46 -15.66 22.39
C ARG A 350 -26.67 -15.53 21.44
N ARG A 351 -27.83 -15.92 21.95
CA ARG A 351 -29.09 -15.71 21.25
C ARG A 351 -29.28 -14.19 21.01
N GLY A 352 -29.42 -13.79 19.75
CA GLY A 352 -29.53 -12.38 19.36
C GLY A 352 -28.26 -11.74 18.78
N ASP A 353 -27.10 -12.42 18.77
CA ASP A 353 -25.87 -11.90 18.11
C ASP A 353 -26.07 -11.71 16.61
N GLY A 354 -26.82 -12.59 15.93
CA GLY A 354 -27.12 -12.46 14.50
C GLY A 354 -27.87 -11.16 14.16
N PRO A 355 -29.06 -10.91 14.73
CA PRO A 355 -29.77 -9.65 14.51
C PRO A 355 -28.99 -8.39 14.89
N ARG A 356 -28.28 -8.41 16.03
CA ARG A 356 -27.41 -7.29 16.46
C ARG A 356 -26.31 -7.01 15.44
N ARG A 357 -25.67 -8.05 14.95
CA ARG A 357 -24.62 -7.93 13.94
C ARG A 357 -25.15 -7.23 12.69
N VAL A 358 -26.27 -7.73 12.14
CA VAL A 358 -26.90 -7.13 10.96
C VAL A 358 -27.27 -5.68 11.21
N ALA A 359 -27.89 -5.37 12.35
CA ALA A 359 -28.28 -4.01 12.72
C ALA A 359 -27.06 -3.08 12.82
N THR A 360 -25.96 -3.54 13.45
CA THR A 360 -24.71 -2.75 13.53
C THR A 360 -24.11 -2.50 12.15
N GLN A 361 -24.05 -3.52 11.32
CA GLN A 361 -23.53 -3.39 9.95
C GLN A 361 -24.37 -2.43 9.12
N LEU A 362 -25.69 -2.54 9.15
CA LEU A 362 -26.62 -1.64 8.45
C LEU A 362 -26.52 -0.19 8.97
N GLY A 363 -26.41 0.00 10.29
CA GLY A 363 -26.23 1.33 10.89
C GLY A 363 -24.94 2.02 10.39
N TRP A 364 -23.83 1.29 10.33
CA TRP A 364 -22.58 1.79 9.77
C TRP A 364 -22.67 2.08 8.27
N TYR A 365 -23.37 1.25 7.50
CA TYR A 365 -23.65 1.51 6.09
C TYR A 365 -24.41 2.82 5.88
N ALA A 366 -25.47 3.02 6.63
CA ALA A 366 -26.25 4.26 6.55
C ALA A 366 -25.41 5.49 6.91
N ALA A 367 -24.59 5.40 7.96
CA ALA A 367 -23.71 6.49 8.39
C ALA A 367 -22.64 6.83 7.35
N LEU A 368 -22.05 5.82 6.70
CA LEU A 368 -21.02 6.03 5.67
C LEU A 368 -21.62 6.51 4.33
N ALA A 369 -22.80 6.03 3.98
CA ALA A 369 -23.52 6.50 2.79
C ALA A 369 -23.94 7.97 2.91
N THR A 370 -24.39 8.39 4.09
CA THR A 370 -24.73 9.79 4.39
C THR A 370 -23.48 10.67 4.48
N GLY A 371 -22.44 10.25 5.16
CA GLY A 371 -21.17 10.96 5.25
C GLY A 371 -20.47 11.12 3.91
N GLY A 372 -20.48 10.09 3.07
CA GLY A 372 -19.95 10.14 1.69
C GLY A 372 -20.72 11.10 0.79
N ARG A 373 -22.04 11.17 0.89
CA ARG A 373 -22.87 12.12 0.15
C ARG A 373 -22.62 13.56 0.61
N LEU A 374 -22.49 13.80 1.91
CA LEU A 374 -22.14 15.12 2.46
C LEU A 374 -20.76 15.58 1.97
N HIS A 375 -19.77 14.71 1.96
CA HIS A 375 -18.44 15.04 1.47
C HIS A 375 -18.40 15.31 -0.03
N THR A 376 -19.19 14.58 -0.82
CA THR A 376 -19.33 14.82 -2.27
C THR A 376 -20.09 16.11 -2.57
N ALA A 377 -21.13 16.43 -1.78
CA ALA A 377 -21.87 17.68 -1.90
C ALA A 377 -21.02 18.89 -1.55
N LEU A 378 -20.23 18.81 -0.47
CA LEU A 378 -19.28 19.85 -0.08
C LEU A 378 -18.13 20.07 -1.08
N ARG A 379 -17.77 19.05 -1.87
CA ARG A 379 -16.79 19.18 -2.96
C ARG A 379 -17.37 19.79 -4.23
N ARG A 380 -18.67 19.62 -4.50
CA ARG A 380 -19.34 20.19 -5.70
C ARG A 380 -19.82 21.62 -5.51
N GLY A 381 -19.87 22.09 -4.28
CA GLY A 381 -20.27 23.48 -3.92
C GLY A 381 -19.07 24.43 -3.76
N ARG A 382 -17.88 24.00 -4.11
CA ARG A 382 -16.66 24.82 -4.21
C ARG A 382 -16.12 24.77 -5.65
#